data_c068d3c6ae8584b8a4fdd8fdbcdae2eb
#
_entry.id   c068d3c6ae8584b8a4fdd8fdbcdae2eb
#
_cell.length_a   1.000
_cell.length_b   1.000
_cell.length_c   1.000
_cell.angle_alpha   90.00
_cell.angle_beta   90.00
_cell.angle_gamma   90.00
#
_symmetry.space_group_name_H-M   'P 1'
#
loop_
_entity.id
_entity.type
_entity.pdbx_description
1 polymer ?
#
loop_
_entity_poly.entity_id
_entity_poly.type
_entity_poly.pdbx_seq_one_letter_code
_entity_poly.pdbx_strand_id
1 'polypeptide(L)'
;DGQSLKTRTMLQADINRLMEELDNIANTTSFNGKQLLSGNFINQEFQIGASSNQTIKATIGATQSSKIGLTRFETGGRISTSGEVQFTLKNYNGIDDFQFQKVVISTSVGTGLGALADEINKNADKTGVRATFTVETRGIAAVRAGATSDDFAINGVKIGKVDYKDGDSNGALVSAINSVKDTTGVEASIDANGQLLLTSREGRGIKIDGNIGGGAFINASMKENYGRLSLVKNDGKDILISGTNLSSAGFGATQFISQASVSLRESKGRFDANIADAMGF
;
A
#
# COMPACT_ATOMS: atom_id res chain seq x y z
N ASP A 1 13.05 -14.50 -22.81
CA ASP A 1 12.22 -14.63 -24.03
C ASP A 1 12.82 -15.47 -25.16
N GLY A 2 13.98 -16.06 -25.06
CA GLY A 2 14.61 -16.88 -26.10
C GLY A 2 14.28 -18.39 -26.08
N GLN A 3 13.39 -18.87 -25.23
CA GLN A 3 13.11 -20.28 -25.07
C GLN A 3 11.89 -20.75 -25.86
N SER A 4 12.01 -21.93 -26.52
CA SER A 4 10.88 -22.53 -27.23
C SER A 4 9.73 -22.91 -26.25
N LEU A 5 8.50 -23.06 -26.77
CA LEU A 5 7.36 -23.49 -25.97
C LEU A 5 7.64 -24.86 -25.31
N LYS A 6 8.29 -25.78 -26.02
CA LYS A 6 8.66 -27.08 -25.49
C LYS A 6 9.62 -26.97 -24.31
N THR A 7 10.66 -26.15 -24.42
CA THR A 7 11.61 -25.94 -23.34
C THR A 7 10.93 -25.29 -22.12
N ARG A 8 10.05 -24.33 -22.33
CA ARG A 8 9.28 -23.69 -21.23
C ARG A 8 8.36 -24.68 -20.52
N THR A 9 7.73 -25.59 -21.27
CA THR A 9 6.88 -26.64 -20.67
C THR A 9 7.70 -27.62 -19.85
N MET A 10 8.90 -27.98 -20.30
CA MET A 10 9.81 -28.87 -19.56
C MET A 10 10.30 -28.19 -18.27
N LEU A 11 10.70 -26.91 -18.33
CA LEU A 11 11.10 -26.12 -17.17
C LEU A 11 9.96 -25.98 -16.17
N GLN A 12 8.72 -25.79 -16.64
CA GLN A 12 7.54 -25.72 -15.77
C GLN A 12 7.29 -27.07 -15.06
N ALA A 13 7.49 -28.18 -15.76
CA ALA A 13 7.36 -29.52 -15.15
C ALA A 13 8.42 -29.74 -14.05
N ASP A 14 9.65 -29.27 -14.28
CA ASP A 14 10.72 -29.36 -13.28
C ASP A 14 10.42 -28.49 -12.05
N ILE A 15 9.92 -27.26 -12.26
CA ILE A 15 9.48 -26.39 -11.17
C ILE A 15 8.35 -27.03 -10.34
N ASN A 16 7.36 -27.64 -11.00
CA ASN A 16 6.27 -28.32 -10.30
C ASN A 16 6.79 -29.50 -9.46
N ARG A 17 7.74 -30.27 -9.98
CA ARG A 17 8.37 -31.38 -9.24
C ARG A 17 9.17 -30.87 -8.03
N LEU A 18 9.91 -29.80 -8.17
CA LEU A 18 10.62 -29.15 -7.06
C LEU A 18 9.66 -28.62 -5.98
N MET A 19 8.50 -28.09 -6.38
CA MET A 19 7.48 -27.65 -5.42
C MET A 19 6.87 -28.83 -4.66
N GLU A 20 6.61 -29.95 -5.34
CA GLU A 20 6.12 -31.18 -4.69
C GLU A 20 7.14 -31.72 -3.68
N GLU A 21 8.43 -31.68 -4.00
CA GLU A 21 9.49 -32.11 -3.10
C GLU A 21 9.61 -31.17 -1.90
N LEU A 22 9.48 -29.85 -2.10
CA LEU A 22 9.44 -28.88 -1.03
C LEU A 22 8.27 -29.13 -0.08
N ASP A 23 7.07 -29.41 -0.62
CA ASP A 23 5.90 -29.74 0.18
C ASP A 23 6.07 -31.05 0.95
N ASN A 24 6.72 -32.04 0.34
CA ASN A 24 7.03 -33.30 0.99
C ASN A 24 7.97 -33.08 2.19
N ILE A 25 9.06 -32.33 2.02
CA ILE A 25 9.99 -31.98 3.09
C ILE A 25 9.26 -31.19 4.19
N ALA A 26 8.43 -30.21 3.83
CA ALA A 26 7.71 -29.39 4.80
C ALA A 26 6.71 -30.20 5.65
N ASN A 27 6.08 -31.22 5.05
CA ASN A 27 5.08 -32.05 5.74
C ASN A 27 5.70 -33.21 6.53
N THR A 28 6.90 -33.66 6.17
CA THR A 28 7.56 -34.81 6.81
C THR A 28 8.57 -34.42 7.87
N THR A 29 9.09 -33.17 7.83
CA THR A 29 10.05 -32.70 8.81
C THR A 29 9.40 -32.55 10.18
N SER A 30 9.81 -33.39 11.12
CA SER A 30 9.28 -33.40 12.48
C SER A 30 10.38 -33.58 13.51
N PHE A 31 10.13 -33.06 14.70
CA PHE A 31 10.95 -33.25 15.88
C PHE A 31 10.04 -33.59 17.07
N ASN A 32 10.36 -34.67 17.77
CA ASN A 32 9.59 -35.16 18.92
C ASN A 32 8.09 -35.27 18.65
N GLY A 33 7.71 -35.81 17.46
CA GLY A 33 6.32 -35.99 17.04
C GLY A 33 5.58 -34.72 16.61
N LYS A 34 6.24 -33.56 16.61
CA LYS A 34 5.66 -32.29 16.15
C LYS A 34 6.24 -31.88 14.78
N GLN A 35 5.37 -31.58 13.83
CA GLN A 35 5.80 -31.05 12.54
C GLN A 35 6.36 -29.65 12.70
N LEU A 36 7.59 -29.43 12.23
CA LEU A 36 8.28 -28.15 12.40
C LEU A 36 7.91 -27.12 11.34
N LEU A 37 7.65 -27.55 10.12
CA LEU A 37 7.56 -26.70 8.93
C LEU A 37 6.13 -26.57 8.38
N SER A 38 5.14 -27.16 9.03
CA SER A 38 3.72 -27.10 8.62
C SER A 38 3.00 -25.80 9.01
N GLY A 39 3.66 -24.91 9.76
CA GLY A 39 3.07 -23.68 10.30
C GLY A 39 2.36 -23.85 11.64
N ASN A 40 2.36 -25.06 12.19
CA ASN A 40 1.76 -25.34 13.50
C ASN A 40 2.76 -25.23 14.67
N PHE A 41 4.03 -24.98 14.37
CA PHE A 41 5.07 -24.83 15.37
C PHE A 41 5.14 -23.37 15.86
N ILE A 42 4.11 -22.97 16.61
CA ILE A 42 3.94 -21.60 17.11
C ILE A 42 4.03 -21.62 18.62
N ASN A 43 4.84 -20.70 19.19
CA ASN A 43 5.00 -20.49 20.64
C ASN A 43 5.29 -21.78 21.42
N GLN A 44 6.07 -22.68 20.84
CA GLN A 44 6.48 -23.87 21.57
C GLN A 44 7.46 -23.46 22.65
N GLU A 45 7.14 -23.82 23.89
CA GLU A 45 7.98 -23.54 25.04
C GLU A 45 9.01 -24.65 25.22
N PHE A 46 10.28 -24.24 25.36
CA PHE A 46 11.39 -25.11 25.68
C PHE A 46 11.96 -24.72 27.03
N GLN A 47 12.05 -25.68 27.94
CA GLN A 47 12.73 -25.50 29.22
C GLN A 47 14.24 -25.35 28.97
N ILE A 48 14.82 -24.23 29.39
CA ILE A 48 16.26 -23.93 29.18
C ILE A 48 17.06 -23.94 30.48
N GLY A 49 16.46 -24.13 31.64
CA GLY A 49 17.14 -24.12 32.93
C GLY A 49 16.59 -25.18 33.86
N ALA A 50 17.33 -25.41 34.97
CA ALA A 50 16.98 -26.36 36.01
C ALA A 50 15.85 -25.86 36.93
N SER A 51 15.53 -24.56 36.90
CA SER A 51 14.49 -23.95 37.74
C SER A 51 13.16 -23.86 36.99
N SER A 52 12.07 -23.97 37.72
CA SER A 52 10.72 -23.85 37.16
C SER A 52 10.52 -22.51 36.46
N ASN A 53 9.81 -22.53 35.33
CA ASN A 53 9.48 -21.35 34.48
C ASN A 53 10.65 -20.68 33.74
N GLN A 54 11.79 -21.33 33.60
CA GLN A 54 12.86 -20.88 32.70
C GLN A 54 12.62 -21.44 31.28
N THR A 55 11.69 -20.85 30.55
CA THR A 55 11.33 -21.27 29.19
C THR A 55 11.68 -20.24 28.16
N ILE A 56 12.06 -20.69 26.96
CA ILE A 56 12.14 -19.89 25.74
C ILE A 56 11.02 -20.32 24.79
N LYS A 57 10.40 -19.36 24.14
CA LYS A 57 9.37 -19.64 23.13
C LYS A 57 10.00 -19.58 21.74
N ALA A 58 9.71 -20.58 20.91
CA ALA A 58 10.12 -20.62 19.53
C ALA A 58 8.93 -20.77 18.60
N THR A 59 9.01 -20.09 17.46
CA THR A 59 8.02 -20.18 16.38
C THR A 59 8.74 -20.43 15.07
N ILE A 60 8.28 -21.42 14.29
CA ILE A 60 8.77 -21.71 12.95
C ILE A 60 7.62 -21.53 11.98
N GLY A 61 7.79 -20.67 10.97
CA GLY A 61 6.79 -20.43 9.94
C GLY A 61 6.59 -21.63 9.02
N ALA A 62 5.45 -21.67 8.32
CA ALA A 62 5.19 -22.68 7.31
C ALA A 62 6.13 -22.53 6.11
N THR A 63 6.68 -23.63 5.61
CA THR A 63 7.54 -23.66 4.41
C THR A 63 6.93 -24.45 3.25
N GLN A 64 5.66 -24.81 3.33
CA GLN A 64 4.93 -25.44 2.22
C GLN A 64 4.84 -24.52 1.01
N SER A 65 4.86 -25.05 -0.20
CA SER A 65 4.81 -24.27 -1.45
C SER A 65 3.54 -23.40 -1.56
N SER A 66 2.45 -23.84 -0.94
CA SER A 66 1.20 -23.06 -0.85
C SER A 66 1.25 -21.89 0.14
N LYS A 67 2.26 -21.84 1.01
CA LYS A 67 2.46 -20.81 2.04
C LYS A 67 3.64 -19.91 1.71
N ILE A 68 4.69 -20.46 1.10
CA ILE A 68 5.81 -19.67 0.57
C ILE A 68 5.34 -18.93 -0.67
N GLY A 69 5.59 -17.61 -0.69
CA GLY A 69 5.18 -16.77 -1.79
C GLY A 69 3.66 -16.50 -1.87
N LEU A 70 2.88 -16.96 -0.88
CA LEU A 70 1.50 -16.52 -0.73
C LEU A 70 1.52 -15.10 -0.16
N THR A 71 1.16 -14.15 -1.00
CA THR A 71 1.08 -12.75 -0.63
C THR A 71 -0.35 -12.38 -0.32
N ARG A 72 -0.58 -11.83 0.87
CA ARG A 72 -1.82 -11.13 1.21
C ARG A 72 -1.62 -9.65 0.93
N PHE A 73 -2.59 -9.04 0.30
CA PHE A 73 -2.57 -7.62 0.00
C PHE A 73 -3.96 -7.01 0.14
N GLU A 74 -3.99 -5.72 0.41
CA GLU A 74 -5.22 -4.96 0.45
C GLU A 74 -4.96 -3.50 0.12
N THR A 75 -5.74 -2.97 -0.78
CA THR A 75 -5.73 -1.54 -1.12
C THR A 75 -6.94 -0.88 -0.49
N GLY A 76 -6.70 0.09 0.35
CA GLY A 76 -7.75 0.89 0.99
C GLY A 76 -8.54 1.72 -0.01
N GLY A 77 -9.72 2.15 0.41
CA GLY A 77 -10.51 3.14 -0.33
C GLY A 77 -9.81 4.50 -0.41
N ARG A 78 -10.27 5.36 -1.33
CA ARG A 78 -9.82 6.74 -1.37
C ARG A 78 -10.22 7.47 -0.08
N ILE A 79 -9.28 8.15 0.53
CA ILE A 79 -9.48 8.94 1.74
C ILE A 79 -9.88 10.35 1.34
N SER A 80 -11.03 10.80 1.81
CA SER A 80 -11.60 12.13 1.50
C SER A 80 -11.63 13.09 2.69
N THR A 81 -11.20 12.63 3.87
CA THR A 81 -11.21 13.43 5.11
C THR A 81 -9.91 13.28 5.87
N SER A 82 -9.45 14.38 6.45
CA SER A 82 -8.30 14.38 7.37
C SER A 82 -8.68 13.75 8.72
N GLY A 83 -7.68 13.28 9.46
CA GLY A 83 -7.89 12.76 10.80
C GLY A 83 -6.65 12.08 11.39
N GLU A 84 -6.64 11.90 12.71
CA GLU A 84 -5.62 11.10 13.38
C GLU A 84 -5.99 9.62 13.28
N VAL A 85 -5.06 8.81 12.81
CA VAL A 85 -5.23 7.36 12.67
C VAL A 85 -4.30 6.64 13.62
N GLN A 86 -4.80 5.60 14.26
CA GLN A 86 -3.99 4.65 14.99
C GLN A 86 -4.28 3.23 14.48
N PHE A 87 -3.23 2.59 13.98
CA PHE A 87 -3.27 1.20 13.55
C PHE A 87 -2.81 0.26 14.65
N THR A 88 -3.50 -0.88 14.76
CA THR A 88 -3.03 -2.05 15.51
C THR A 88 -3.14 -3.25 14.59
N LEU A 89 -2.00 -3.89 14.31
CA LEU A 89 -1.97 -5.16 13.60
C LEU A 89 -2.20 -6.28 14.61
N LYS A 90 -3.34 -6.97 14.45
CA LYS A 90 -3.74 -8.05 15.34
C LYS A 90 -3.02 -9.34 14.99
N ASN A 91 -2.62 -10.08 16.02
CA ASN A 91 -2.03 -11.41 15.88
C ASN A 91 -0.88 -11.47 14.86
N TYR A 92 -0.02 -10.45 14.79
CA TYR A 92 0.98 -10.31 13.73
C TYR A 92 1.93 -11.53 13.63
N ASN A 93 2.23 -12.16 14.77
CA ASN A 93 3.03 -13.38 14.87
C ASN A 93 2.17 -14.63 15.17
N GLY A 94 0.84 -14.52 15.15
CA GLY A 94 -0.13 -15.56 15.52
C GLY A 94 -0.68 -15.44 16.93
N ILE A 95 -0.18 -14.51 17.76
CA ILE A 95 -0.58 -14.35 19.16
C ILE A 95 -0.65 -12.88 19.58
N ASP A 96 0.44 -12.13 19.33
CA ASP A 96 0.58 -10.78 19.84
C ASP A 96 0.02 -9.74 18.87
N ASP A 97 -0.45 -8.63 19.43
CA ASP A 97 -0.84 -7.45 18.68
C ASP A 97 0.34 -6.47 18.61
N PHE A 98 0.44 -5.77 17.49
CA PHE A 98 1.41 -4.69 17.32
C PHE A 98 0.68 -3.37 17.10
N GLN A 99 0.83 -2.43 18.00
CA GLN A 99 0.28 -1.09 17.90
C GLN A 99 1.32 -0.13 17.32
N PHE A 100 1.01 0.46 16.17
CA PHE A 100 1.83 1.50 15.56
C PHE A 100 1.62 2.85 16.25
N GLN A 101 2.56 3.76 16.04
CA GLN A 101 2.39 5.15 16.49
C GLN A 101 1.22 5.82 15.77
N LYS A 102 0.61 6.78 16.44
CA LYS A 102 -0.45 7.60 15.84
C LYS A 102 0.11 8.46 14.72
N VAL A 103 -0.62 8.55 13.63
CA VAL A 103 -0.27 9.36 12.46
C VAL A 103 -1.44 10.26 12.08
N VAL A 104 -1.15 11.52 11.80
CA VAL A 104 -2.14 12.47 11.31
C VAL A 104 -2.19 12.42 9.79
N ILE A 105 -3.36 12.17 9.24
CA ILE A 105 -3.63 12.28 7.81
C ILE A 105 -4.10 13.71 7.53
N SER A 106 -3.28 14.50 6.88
CA SER A 106 -3.58 15.88 6.53
C SER A 106 -2.76 16.38 5.35
N THR A 107 -2.85 17.68 5.05
CA THR A 107 -2.07 18.34 3.99
C THR A 107 -0.76 18.94 4.47
N SER A 108 -0.48 18.87 5.77
CA SER A 108 0.71 19.47 6.39
C SER A 108 1.97 18.63 6.16
N VAL A 109 3.12 19.27 6.24
CA VAL A 109 4.43 18.60 6.16
C VAL A 109 4.56 17.53 7.24
N GLY A 110 5.10 16.37 6.90
CA GLY A 110 5.31 15.27 7.85
C GLY A 110 4.04 14.53 8.25
N THR A 111 2.93 14.74 7.56
CA THR A 111 1.65 14.07 7.78
C THR A 111 1.22 13.29 6.53
N GLY A 112 0.07 12.62 6.60
CA GLY A 112 -0.54 11.92 5.47
C GLY A 112 -0.11 10.47 5.34
N LEU A 113 -0.44 9.88 4.21
CA LEU A 113 -0.16 8.46 3.95
C LEU A 113 1.33 8.13 3.88
N GLY A 114 2.17 9.09 3.49
CA GLY A 114 3.63 8.92 3.53
C GLY A 114 4.12 8.63 4.94
N ALA A 115 3.72 9.46 5.91
CA ALA A 115 4.06 9.27 7.31
C ALA A 115 3.50 7.94 7.87
N LEU A 116 2.28 7.55 7.46
CA LEU A 116 1.68 6.28 7.89
C LEU A 116 2.41 5.08 7.27
N ALA A 117 2.75 5.14 5.99
CA ALA A 117 3.52 4.10 5.33
C ALA A 117 4.92 3.96 5.93
N ASP A 118 5.59 5.07 6.24
CA ASP A 118 6.90 5.07 6.90
C ASP A 118 6.83 4.41 8.28
N GLU A 119 5.80 4.72 9.08
CA GLU A 119 5.61 4.10 10.40
C GLU A 119 5.38 2.58 10.29
N ILE A 120 4.58 2.14 9.31
CA ILE A 120 4.35 0.71 9.06
C ILE A 120 5.65 0.04 8.59
N ASN A 121 6.34 0.63 7.61
CA ASN A 121 7.55 0.06 6.99
C ASN A 121 8.74 0.02 7.96
N LYS A 122 8.85 0.99 8.87
CA LYS A 122 9.86 0.98 9.94
C LYS A 122 9.77 -0.28 10.81
N ASN A 123 8.60 -0.84 10.95
CA ASN A 123 8.33 -2.03 11.74
C ASN A 123 8.10 -3.30 10.88
N ALA A 124 8.39 -3.23 9.57
CA ALA A 124 8.10 -4.33 8.64
C ALA A 124 8.85 -5.62 8.96
N ASP A 125 10.08 -5.53 9.43
CA ASP A 125 10.89 -6.71 9.81
C ASP A 125 10.27 -7.48 10.99
N LYS A 126 9.57 -6.77 11.88
CA LYS A 126 8.87 -7.37 13.02
C LYS A 126 7.49 -7.87 12.65
N THR A 127 6.74 -7.08 11.89
CA THR A 127 5.31 -7.32 11.62
C THR A 127 5.07 -8.16 10.38
N GLY A 128 6.02 -8.17 9.44
CA GLY A 128 5.88 -8.78 8.12
C GLY A 128 4.99 -7.97 7.16
N VAL A 129 4.47 -6.82 7.59
CA VAL A 129 3.60 -5.96 6.77
C VAL A 129 4.38 -4.79 6.22
N ARG A 130 4.22 -4.55 4.92
CA ARG A 130 4.73 -3.38 4.21
C ARG A 130 3.57 -2.54 3.69
N ALA A 131 3.79 -1.25 3.59
CA ALA A 131 2.82 -0.29 3.10
C ALA A 131 3.40 0.52 1.94
N THR A 132 2.56 0.77 0.95
CA THR A 132 2.78 1.73 -0.14
C THR A 132 1.59 2.67 -0.21
N PHE A 133 1.73 3.80 -0.88
CA PHE A 133 0.65 4.77 -0.99
C PHE A 133 0.66 5.45 -2.36
N THR A 134 -0.50 5.94 -2.77
CA THR A 134 -0.66 6.80 -3.94
C THR A 134 -1.56 7.98 -3.56
N VAL A 135 -1.07 9.20 -3.76
CA VAL A 135 -1.86 10.43 -3.56
C VAL A 135 -1.84 11.20 -4.85
N GLU A 136 -2.90 11.00 -5.65
CA GLU A 136 -3.05 11.61 -6.96
C GLU A 136 -4.47 12.14 -7.15
N THR A 137 -4.61 13.35 -7.66
CA THR A 137 -5.86 13.92 -8.13
C THR A 137 -5.75 14.16 -9.63
N ARG A 138 -6.61 13.50 -10.39
CA ARG A 138 -6.59 13.51 -11.86
C ARG A 138 -7.85 14.14 -12.41
N GLY A 139 -7.72 14.95 -13.45
CA GLY A 139 -8.84 15.43 -14.25
C GLY A 139 -9.51 14.28 -15.01
N ILE A 140 -10.82 14.35 -15.19
CA ILE A 140 -11.61 13.30 -15.88
C ILE A 140 -11.59 13.44 -17.41
N ALA A 141 -11.05 14.53 -17.94
CA ALA A 141 -10.91 14.78 -19.36
C ALA A 141 -9.64 15.63 -19.63
N ALA A 142 -9.22 15.66 -20.90
CA ALA A 142 -8.12 16.50 -21.35
C ALA A 142 -8.39 17.98 -21.04
N VAL A 143 -7.35 18.67 -20.57
CA VAL A 143 -7.45 20.09 -20.19
C VAL A 143 -7.96 20.93 -21.37
N ARG A 144 -8.91 21.82 -21.08
CA ARG A 144 -9.45 22.83 -22.00
C ARG A 144 -9.11 24.22 -21.47
N ALA A 145 -9.22 25.20 -22.34
CA ALA A 145 -9.02 26.59 -21.96
C ALA A 145 -9.94 26.98 -20.78
N GLY A 146 -9.39 27.70 -19.82
CA GLY A 146 -10.10 28.12 -18.62
C GLY A 146 -9.26 29.08 -17.77
N ALA A 147 -9.81 29.44 -16.62
CA ALA A 147 -9.12 30.27 -15.66
C ALA A 147 -9.40 29.80 -14.23
N THR A 148 -8.40 29.89 -13.36
CA THR A 148 -8.58 29.73 -11.92
C THR A 148 -9.18 30.98 -11.30
N SER A 149 -9.75 30.85 -10.11
CA SER A 149 -10.26 32.01 -9.36
C SER A 149 -9.15 32.75 -8.59
N ASP A 150 -9.45 33.98 -8.15
CA ASP A 150 -8.50 34.79 -7.39
C ASP A 150 -8.12 34.15 -6.04
N ASP A 151 -8.99 33.30 -5.48
CA ASP A 151 -8.81 32.58 -4.23
C ASP A 151 -8.29 31.15 -4.43
N PHE A 152 -7.92 30.77 -5.67
CA PHE A 152 -7.36 29.46 -5.95
C PHE A 152 -6.11 29.21 -5.12
N ALA A 153 -6.13 28.09 -4.38
CA ALA A 153 -5.05 27.66 -3.51
C ALA A 153 -4.94 26.14 -3.50
N ILE A 154 -3.74 25.65 -3.22
CA ILE A 154 -3.46 24.22 -2.98
C ILE A 154 -2.82 24.09 -1.60
N ASN A 155 -3.37 23.21 -0.76
CA ASN A 155 -2.90 22.99 0.60
C ASN A 155 -2.72 24.27 1.41
N GLY A 156 -3.63 25.23 1.23
CA GLY A 156 -3.61 26.53 1.91
C GLY A 156 -2.64 27.55 1.32
N VAL A 157 -1.87 27.19 0.30
CA VAL A 157 -0.95 28.13 -0.38
C VAL A 157 -1.67 28.76 -1.56
N LYS A 158 -1.84 30.07 -1.50
CA LYS A 158 -2.54 30.84 -2.53
C LYS A 158 -1.72 30.89 -3.83
N ILE A 159 -2.35 30.51 -4.95
CA ILE A 159 -1.80 30.63 -6.30
C ILE A 159 -2.45 31.82 -7.04
N GLY A 160 -3.77 32.00 -6.84
CA GLY A 160 -4.54 33.06 -7.46
C GLY A 160 -4.99 32.77 -8.89
N LYS A 161 -5.33 33.82 -9.63
CA LYS A 161 -5.87 33.70 -10.98
C LYS A 161 -4.80 33.31 -11.99
N VAL A 162 -5.08 32.27 -12.78
CA VAL A 162 -4.24 31.77 -13.88
C VAL A 162 -5.12 31.50 -15.07
N ASP A 163 -4.84 32.13 -16.21
CA ASP A 163 -5.51 31.85 -17.48
C ASP A 163 -4.71 30.79 -18.25
N TYR A 164 -5.31 29.65 -18.55
CA TYR A 164 -4.68 28.55 -19.25
C TYR A 164 -5.44 28.16 -20.53
N LYS A 165 -4.73 27.61 -21.49
CA LYS A 165 -5.23 27.24 -22.82
C LYS A 165 -5.52 25.75 -22.91
N ASP A 166 -6.14 25.32 -24.03
CA ASP A 166 -6.33 23.91 -24.35
C ASP A 166 -5.02 23.11 -24.19
N GLY A 167 -5.12 21.98 -23.47
CA GLY A 167 -3.97 21.13 -23.16
C GLY A 167 -2.92 21.81 -22.29
N ASP A 168 -3.24 22.91 -21.62
CA ASP A 168 -2.25 23.78 -20.96
C ASP A 168 -1.07 24.13 -21.87
N SER A 169 -1.33 24.36 -23.15
CA SER A 169 -0.31 24.56 -24.19
C SER A 169 0.59 25.79 -23.94
N ASN A 170 0.15 26.72 -23.10
CA ASN A 170 0.97 27.83 -22.61
C ASN A 170 1.74 27.48 -21.30
N GLY A 171 1.55 26.30 -20.76
CA GLY A 171 2.18 25.84 -19.52
C GLY A 171 1.78 26.62 -18.27
N ALA A 172 0.76 27.48 -18.36
CA ALA A 172 0.45 28.43 -17.29
C ALA A 172 -0.06 27.75 -16.01
N LEU A 173 -0.97 26.76 -16.16
CA LEU A 173 -1.55 26.07 -15.01
C LEU A 173 -0.53 25.21 -14.30
N VAL A 174 0.19 24.37 -15.04
CA VAL A 174 1.22 23.45 -14.50
C VAL A 174 2.35 24.27 -13.85
N SER A 175 2.83 25.34 -14.51
CA SER A 175 3.90 26.16 -13.99
C SER A 175 3.48 26.91 -12.70
N ALA A 176 2.25 27.44 -12.65
CA ALA A 176 1.74 28.13 -11.48
C ALA A 176 1.67 27.20 -10.27
N ILE A 177 1.15 25.99 -10.44
CA ILE A 177 1.07 25.00 -9.35
C ILE A 177 2.48 24.58 -8.93
N ASN A 178 3.37 24.28 -9.88
CA ASN A 178 4.74 23.83 -9.59
C ASN A 178 5.61 24.92 -8.96
N SER A 179 5.29 26.19 -9.16
CA SER A 179 6.02 27.30 -8.51
C SER A 179 5.94 27.27 -6.98
N VAL A 180 4.92 26.63 -6.43
CA VAL A 180 4.70 26.49 -4.98
C VAL A 180 4.81 25.04 -4.48
N LYS A 181 5.31 24.13 -5.31
CA LYS A 181 5.35 22.68 -5.02
C LYS A 181 6.15 22.36 -3.75
N ASP A 182 7.22 23.08 -3.49
CA ASP A 182 8.08 22.82 -2.32
C ASP A 182 7.35 23.14 -1.00
N THR A 183 6.41 24.07 -1.03
CA THR A 183 5.56 24.39 0.13
C THR A 183 4.33 23.51 0.20
N THR A 184 3.66 23.28 -0.92
CA THR A 184 2.43 22.50 -0.99
C THR A 184 2.66 20.99 -0.92
N GLY A 185 3.81 20.51 -1.38
CA GLY A 185 4.10 19.09 -1.62
C GLY A 185 3.36 18.51 -2.82
N VAL A 186 2.74 19.36 -3.64
CA VAL A 186 1.94 18.93 -4.81
C VAL A 186 2.62 19.35 -6.09
N GLU A 187 2.89 18.37 -6.94
CA GLU A 187 3.43 18.54 -8.29
C GLU A 187 2.32 18.38 -9.32
N ALA A 188 2.30 19.25 -10.32
CA ALA A 188 1.35 19.18 -11.43
C ALA A 188 2.05 18.72 -12.70
N SER A 189 1.34 17.93 -13.50
CA SER A 189 1.74 17.52 -14.85
C SER A 189 0.51 17.31 -15.74
N ILE A 190 0.75 17.21 -17.06
CA ILE A 190 -0.27 16.75 -18.00
C ILE A 190 0.11 15.33 -18.39
N ASP A 191 -0.84 14.40 -18.26
CA ASP A 191 -0.60 13.00 -18.58
C ASP A 191 -0.69 12.72 -20.11
N ALA A 192 -0.45 11.48 -20.49
CA ALA A 192 -0.50 11.05 -21.91
C ALA A 192 -1.89 11.23 -22.57
N ASN A 193 -2.96 11.32 -21.76
CA ASN A 193 -4.33 11.56 -22.21
C ASN A 193 -4.67 13.06 -22.23
N GLY A 194 -3.71 13.94 -21.92
CA GLY A 194 -3.91 15.38 -21.82
C GLY A 194 -4.63 15.81 -20.55
N GLN A 195 -4.80 14.95 -19.57
CA GLN A 195 -5.47 15.24 -18.30
C GLN A 195 -4.50 15.88 -17.30
N LEU A 196 -5.00 16.82 -16.50
CA LEU A 196 -4.24 17.35 -15.38
C LEU A 196 -4.05 16.28 -14.32
N LEU A 197 -2.82 16.06 -13.91
CA LEU A 197 -2.44 15.16 -12.83
C LEU A 197 -1.74 15.96 -11.73
N LEU A 198 -2.30 15.91 -10.53
CA LEU A 198 -1.70 16.46 -9.31
C LEU A 198 -1.22 15.28 -8.47
N THR A 199 0.06 15.27 -8.10
CA THR A 199 0.71 14.19 -7.36
C THR A 199 1.36 14.72 -6.10
N SER A 200 1.14 14.03 -4.98
CA SER A 200 1.88 14.25 -3.73
C SER A 200 2.83 13.09 -3.49
N ARG A 201 4.12 13.28 -3.79
CA ARG A 201 5.15 12.23 -3.64
C ARG A 201 5.47 11.93 -2.18
N GLU A 202 5.34 12.93 -1.31
CA GLU A 202 5.56 12.78 0.13
C GLU A 202 4.36 12.14 0.85
N GLY A 203 3.24 11.96 0.16
CA GLY A 203 2.04 11.35 0.71
C GLY A 203 1.15 12.26 1.54
N ARG A 204 1.42 13.58 1.56
CA ARG A 204 0.48 14.57 2.10
C ARG A 204 -0.80 14.58 1.27
N GLY A 205 -1.93 14.97 1.86
CA GLY A 205 -3.16 15.18 1.14
C GLY A 205 -3.04 16.29 0.09
N ILE A 206 -3.93 16.24 -0.89
CA ILE A 206 -4.12 17.32 -1.90
C ILE A 206 -5.47 17.95 -1.63
N LYS A 207 -5.47 19.23 -1.25
CA LYS A 207 -6.68 20.03 -1.05
C LYS A 207 -6.65 21.23 -1.97
N ILE A 208 -7.70 21.38 -2.78
CA ILE A 208 -7.90 22.47 -3.71
C ILE A 208 -8.96 23.38 -3.13
N ASP A 209 -8.59 24.59 -2.79
CA ASP A 209 -9.49 25.66 -2.36
C ASP A 209 -9.72 26.63 -3.52
N GLY A 210 -10.87 27.30 -3.54
CA GLY A 210 -11.28 28.14 -4.65
C GLY A 210 -11.69 27.32 -5.88
N ASN A 211 -11.50 27.89 -7.06
CA ASN A 211 -11.87 27.27 -8.33
C ASN A 211 -10.64 27.10 -9.22
N ILE A 212 -10.29 25.86 -9.55
CA ILE A 212 -9.21 25.53 -10.49
C ILE A 212 -9.61 25.80 -11.95
N GLY A 213 -10.89 26.11 -12.21
CA GLY A 213 -11.45 26.29 -13.53
C GLY A 213 -12.07 25.02 -14.13
N GLY A 214 -13.19 25.19 -14.84
CA GLY A 214 -13.89 24.06 -15.46
C GLY A 214 -13.07 23.30 -16.49
N GLY A 215 -12.12 23.98 -17.13
CA GLY A 215 -11.21 23.38 -18.13
C GLY A 215 -10.22 22.36 -17.57
N ALA A 216 -9.97 22.34 -16.27
CA ALA A 216 -9.13 21.34 -15.63
C ALA A 216 -9.87 20.02 -15.35
N PHE A 217 -11.20 20.00 -15.44
CA PHE A 217 -12.07 18.84 -15.25
C PHE A 217 -11.82 18.07 -13.93
N ILE A 218 -11.44 18.76 -12.86
CA ILE A 218 -11.32 18.16 -11.54
C ILE A 218 -12.73 18.02 -10.93
N ASN A 219 -13.09 16.79 -10.60
CA ASN A 219 -14.35 16.49 -9.94
C ASN A 219 -14.40 17.16 -8.56
N ALA A 220 -15.56 17.71 -8.19
CA ALA A 220 -15.74 18.35 -6.89
C ALA A 220 -15.40 17.41 -5.72
N SER A 221 -15.72 16.13 -5.84
CA SER A 221 -15.37 15.11 -4.86
C SER A 221 -13.86 14.83 -4.74
N MET A 222 -13.05 15.24 -5.73
CA MET A 222 -11.61 15.06 -5.77
C MET A 222 -10.83 16.30 -5.32
N LYS A 223 -11.51 17.38 -4.96
CA LYS A 223 -10.88 18.60 -4.45
C LYS A 223 -10.17 18.39 -3.12
N GLU A 224 -10.63 17.41 -2.34
CA GLU A 224 -9.98 16.97 -1.12
C GLU A 224 -9.68 15.47 -1.23
N ASN A 225 -8.40 15.13 -1.30
CA ASN A 225 -7.95 13.77 -1.55
C ASN A 225 -6.67 13.48 -0.77
N TYR A 226 -6.75 12.51 0.12
CA TYR A 226 -5.60 12.05 0.91
C TYR A 226 -5.00 10.75 0.40
N GLY A 227 -5.48 10.25 -0.74
CA GLY A 227 -4.93 9.11 -1.44
C GLY A 227 -5.49 7.75 -1.03
N ARG A 228 -4.71 6.73 -1.31
CA ARG A 228 -4.98 5.32 -1.00
C ARG A 228 -3.74 4.68 -0.40
N LEU A 229 -3.94 3.83 0.61
CA LEU A 229 -2.91 3.03 1.23
C LEU A 229 -3.04 1.58 0.76
N SER A 230 -1.94 0.96 0.40
CA SER A 230 -1.86 -0.46 0.08
C SER A 230 -0.99 -1.17 1.10
N LEU A 231 -1.45 -2.31 1.59
CA LEU A 231 -0.77 -3.15 2.57
C LEU A 231 -0.45 -4.50 1.96
N VAL A 232 0.73 -5.01 2.22
CA VAL A 232 1.21 -6.30 1.71
C VAL A 232 1.83 -7.10 2.84
N LYS A 233 1.55 -8.42 2.87
CA LYS A 233 2.14 -9.37 3.79
C LYS A 233 2.48 -10.69 3.07
N ASN A 234 3.73 -11.14 3.16
CA ASN A 234 4.26 -12.25 2.34
C ASN A 234 4.34 -13.59 3.07
N ASP A 235 3.81 -13.70 4.28
CA ASP A 235 3.85 -14.92 5.09
C ASP A 235 2.60 -15.81 4.98
N GLY A 236 1.68 -15.47 4.08
CA GLY A 236 0.43 -16.18 3.84
C GLY A 236 -0.63 -15.99 4.93
N LYS A 237 -0.35 -15.19 5.96
CA LYS A 237 -1.31 -14.89 7.04
C LYS A 237 -2.14 -13.67 6.67
N ASP A 238 -3.37 -13.61 7.19
CA ASP A 238 -4.24 -12.46 7.00
C ASP A 238 -3.66 -11.18 7.59
N ILE A 239 -3.93 -10.06 6.92
CA ILE A 239 -3.69 -8.73 7.45
C ILE A 239 -4.93 -8.36 8.24
N LEU A 240 -4.86 -8.49 9.56
CA LEU A 240 -5.96 -8.16 10.46
C LEU A 240 -5.64 -6.87 11.18
N ILE A 241 -6.40 -5.81 10.85
CA ILE A 241 -6.20 -4.45 11.37
C ILE A 241 -7.34 -4.08 12.28
N SER A 242 -7.02 -3.47 13.40
CA SER A 242 -7.93 -2.72 14.25
C SER A 242 -7.35 -1.35 14.57
N GLY A 243 -8.11 -0.47 15.17
CA GLY A 243 -7.60 0.84 15.57
C GLY A 243 -8.67 1.91 15.62
N THR A 244 -8.21 3.15 15.69
CA THR A 244 -9.07 4.33 15.74
C THR A 244 -9.00 5.07 14.41
N ASN A 245 -10.17 5.51 13.89
CA ASN A 245 -10.31 6.25 12.64
C ASN A 245 -9.73 5.53 11.42
N LEU A 246 -9.89 4.21 11.32
CA LEU A 246 -9.41 3.42 10.17
C LEU A 246 -9.97 3.93 8.83
N SER A 247 -11.15 4.54 8.83
CA SER A 247 -11.73 5.18 7.66
C SER A 247 -10.87 6.33 7.10
N SER A 248 -10.12 7.04 7.96
CA SER A 248 -9.13 8.05 7.55
C SER A 248 -7.84 7.44 6.99
N ALA A 249 -7.73 6.11 6.96
CA ALA A 249 -6.71 5.36 6.25
C ALA A 249 -7.30 4.52 5.10
N GLY A 250 -8.59 4.71 4.80
CA GLY A 250 -9.27 4.04 3.70
C GLY A 250 -9.78 2.63 4.01
N PHE A 251 -9.76 2.21 5.28
CA PHE A 251 -10.24 0.89 5.71
C PHE A 251 -11.54 0.99 6.51
N GLY A 252 -12.10 -0.16 6.89
CA GLY A 252 -13.34 -0.20 7.70
C GLY A 252 -13.18 0.48 9.06
N ALA A 253 -14.29 0.90 9.66
CA ALA A 253 -14.29 1.80 10.82
C ALA A 253 -13.66 1.20 12.09
N THR A 254 -13.75 -0.12 12.33
CA THR A 254 -13.35 -0.74 13.61
C THR A 254 -12.39 -1.91 13.48
N GLN A 255 -12.56 -2.72 12.46
CA GLN A 255 -11.72 -3.89 12.21
C GLN A 255 -11.76 -4.24 10.72
N PHE A 256 -10.63 -4.57 10.18
CA PHE A 256 -10.46 -4.93 8.78
C PHE A 256 -9.63 -6.21 8.65
N ILE A 257 -10.07 -7.13 7.78
CA ILE A 257 -9.36 -8.36 7.46
C ILE A 257 -9.13 -8.40 5.95
N SER A 258 -7.89 -8.59 5.53
CA SER A 258 -7.57 -8.79 4.12
C SER A 258 -8.20 -10.09 3.60
N GLN A 259 -8.99 -9.97 2.54
CA GLN A 259 -9.55 -11.11 1.80
C GLN A 259 -8.78 -11.40 0.51
N ALA A 260 -7.98 -10.43 0.05
CA ALA A 260 -7.23 -10.56 -1.18
C ALA A 260 -5.91 -11.31 -0.95
N SER A 261 -5.59 -12.20 -1.86
CA SER A 261 -4.31 -12.92 -1.85
C SER A 261 -3.89 -13.30 -3.25
N VAL A 262 -2.59 -13.40 -3.45
CA VAL A 262 -2.00 -13.98 -4.64
C VAL A 262 -0.89 -14.95 -4.23
N SER A 263 -0.81 -16.08 -4.90
CA SER A 263 0.25 -17.07 -4.73
C SER A 263 1.16 -17.05 -5.95
N LEU A 264 2.46 -17.11 -5.75
CA LEU A 264 3.43 -17.26 -6.84
C LEU A 264 3.17 -18.53 -7.66
N ARG A 265 2.64 -19.56 -7.03
CA ARG A 265 2.23 -20.82 -7.71
C ARG A 265 1.06 -20.58 -8.67
N GLU A 266 0.09 -19.76 -8.30
CA GLU A 266 -1.12 -19.50 -9.06
C GLU A 266 -0.95 -18.41 -10.11
N SER A 267 -0.05 -17.47 -9.88
CA SER A 267 0.19 -16.33 -10.77
C SER A 267 0.70 -16.72 -12.16
N LYS A 268 1.30 -17.92 -12.30
CA LYS A 268 1.96 -18.37 -13.53
C LYS A 268 2.93 -17.33 -14.11
N GLY A 269 3.53 -16.52 -13.24
CA GLY A 269 4.45 -15.44 -13.59
C GLY A 269 3.78 -14.21 -14.23
N ARG A 270 2.46 -14.06 -14.12
CA ARG A 270 1.72 -12.89 -14.58
C ARG A 270 0.84 -12.38 -13.45
N PHE A 271 0.96 -11.10 -13.16
CA PHE A 271 0.06 -10.38 -12.27
C PHE A 271 -0.79 -9.40 -13.08
N ASP A 272 -2.04 -9.24 -12.68
CA ASP A 272 -2.85 -8.12 -13.10
C ASP A 272 -2.19 -6.81 -12.61
N ALA A 273 -2.30 -5.73 -13.39
CA ALA A 273 -1.70 -4.46 -13.05
C ALA A 273 -2.16 -3.94 -11.67
N ASN A 274 -3.44 -4.15 -11.33
CA ASN A 274 -3.96 -3.73 -10.03
C ASN A 274 -3.36 -4.55 -8.87
N ILE A 275 -3.08 -5.84 -9.11
CA ILE A 275 -2.44 -6.71 -8.12
C ILE A 275 -0.97 -6.33 -7.96
N ALA A 276 -0.26 -6.09 -9.05
CA ALA A 276 1.13 -5.66 -9.04
C ALA A 276 1.28 -4.34 -8.29
N ASP A 277 0.42 -3.37 -8.58
CA ASP A 277 0.37 -2.06 -7.93
C ASP A 277 0.07 -2.18 -6.41
N ALA A 278 -0.90 -3.02 -6.05
CA ALA A 278 -1.24 -3.29 -4.65
C ALA A 278 -0.12 -3.99 -3.88
N MET A 279 0.71 -4.77 -4.57
CA MET A 279 1.87 -5.46 -4.00
C MET A 279 3.14 -4.59 -3.98
N GLY A 280 3.12 -3.41 -4.61
CA GLY A 280 4.24 -2.48 -4.66
C GLY A 280 5.32 -2.84 -5.68
N PHE A 281 4.90 -3.46 -6.81
CA PHE A 281 5.78 -3.76 -7.95
C PHE A 281 5.65 -2.72 -9.05
#